data_1b2abb3adcd9b0a34df9ad2ea5eefc81
#
_entry.id   1b2abb3adcd9b0a34df9ad2ea5eefc81
#
_cell.length_a   1.000
_cell.length_b   1.000
_cell.length_c   1.000
_cell.angle_alpha   90.00
_cell.angle_beta   90.00
_cell.angle_gamma   90.00
#
_symmetry.space_group_name_H-M   'P 1'
#
loop_
_entity.id
_entity.type
_entity.pdbx_description
1 polymer ?
#
loop_
_entity_poly.entity_id
_entity_poly.type
_entity_poly.pdbx_seq_one_letter_code
_entity_poly.pdbx_strand_id
1 'polypeptide(L)'
;MDREALREGEEGRKEGYEEVVRPSAGLQIPRPRAGYFYGGFIIASVGRPVILFATTNPHKVGEIEAILGPCFVVKSLLDYGLTGPEEDGSSLEENAEIKAKYAYERTGIPAVGEDTGLFVRALNWAPGIYSARFSGGGDRENREKLLYLLEGERDRYAEFRTVLAFHDGKRTLFFRGILPGEITTSERGDGGFGYDPIFVPEGYRRTLAEMSPEEKNAISHRMRALMEFLRWIVGEME
;
A
#
# COMPACT_ATOMS: atom_id res chain seq x y z
N MET A 1 -4.53 -12.56 50.79
CA MET A 1 -4.97 -12.22 49.40
C MET A 1 -4.17 -13.10 48.50
N ASP A 2 -4.87 -14.06 47.95
CA ASP A 2 -4.32 -15.28 47.34
C ASP A 2 -3.61 -15.07 46.01
N ARG A 3 -2.42 -15.67 45.94
CA ARG A 3 -1.64 -15.77 44.70
C ARG A 3 -2.05 -16.90 43.76
N GLU A 4 -3.11 -17.65 44.10
CA GLU A 4 -3.61 -18.80 43.34
C GLU A 4 -4.59 -18.45 42.23
N ALA A 5 -5.26 -17.29 42.27
CA ALA A 5 -6.25 -16.87 41.28
C ALA A 5 -5.69 -16.42 39.93
N LEU A 6 -4.37 -16.33 39.77
CA LEU A 6 -3.69 -15.90 38.51
C LEU A 6 -3.14 -17.06 37.68
N ARG A 7 -3.30 -18.33 38.10
CA ARG A 7 -2.75 -19.49 37.36
C ARG A 7 -3.78 -20.28 36.55
N GLU A 8 -5.06 -20.11 36.79
CA GLU A 8 -6.11 -20.89 36.11
C GLU A 8 -6.56 -20.29 34.72
N GLY A 9 -5.99 -19.16 34.30
CA GLY A 9 -6.28 -18.52 33.00
C GLY A 9 -5.42 -18.98 31.82
N GLU A 10 -4.37 -19.77 32.04
CA GLU A 10 -3.35 -20.05 30.98
C GLU A 10 -3.50 -21.42 30.28
N GLU A 11 -4.28 -22.36 30.79
CA GLU A 11 -4.33 -23.72 30.23
C GLU A 11 -5.42 -23.96 29.15
N GLY A 12 -6.30 -22.98 28.87
CA GLY A 12 -7.43 -23.17 27.96
C GLY A 12 -7.26 -22.72 26.52
N ARG A 13 -6.06 -22.29 26.07
CA ARG A 13 -5.89 -21.63 24.74
C ARG A 13 -4.87 -22.28 23.82
N LYS A 14 -4.65 -23.57 23.94
CA LYS A 14 -3.61 -24.27 23.14
C LYS A 14 -4.14 -25.16 22.02
N GLU A 15 -5.30 -24.94 21.46
CA GLU A 15 -5.73 -25.73 20.30
C GLU A 15 -6.06 -24.86 19.08
N GLY A 16 -5.30 -25.13 18.00
CA GLY A 16 -5.73 -24.98 16.63
C GLY A 16 -5.35 -23.72 15.88
N TYR A 17 -4.14 -23.64 15.34
CA TYR A 17 -3.86 -22.82 14.16
C TYR A 17 -2.71 -23.43 13.34
N GLU A 18 -3.00 -24.48 12.59
CA GLU A 18 -2.16 -24.96 11.50
C GLU A 18 -2.96 -24.88 10.19
N GLU A 19 -3.11 -23.68 9.64
CA GLU A 19 -3.58 -23.55 8.28
C GLU A 19 -2.81 -22.43 7.56
N VAL A 20 -2.09 -22.81 6.53
CA VAL A 20 -1.37 -21.88 5.65
C VAL A 20 -2.36 -21.25 4.70
N VAL A 21 -2.53 -19.93 4.77
CA VAL A 21 -3.35 -19.18 3.81
C VAL A 21 -2.50 -18.81 2.61
N ARG A 22 -2.96 -19.21 1.42
CA ARG A 22 -2.30 -18.85 0.14
C ARG A 22 -2.93 -17.57 -0.39
N PRO A 23 -2.19 -16.45 -0.50
CA PRO A 23 -2.63 -15.30 -1.28
C PRO A 23 -2.69 -15.66 -2.77
N SER A 24 -3.48 -14.93 -3.53
CA SER A 24 -3.68 -15.13 -4.98
C SER A 24 -2.39 -15.14 -5.81
N ALA A 25 -1.27 -14.68 -5.27
CA ALA A 25 0.06 -14.68 -5.88
C ALA A 25 0.94 -15.89 -5.51
N GLY A 26 0.41 -16.93 -4.88
CA GLY A 26 1.16 -18.15 -4.53
C GLY A 26 2.07 -18.03 -3.31
N LEU A 27 2.11 -16.90 -2.61
CA LEU A 27 2.84 -16.73 -1.36
C LEU A 27 2.11 -17.45 -0.23
N GLN A 28 2.83 -18.32 0.49
CA GLN A 28 2.32 -18.95 1.72
C GLN A 28 2.71 -18.06 2.91
N ILE A 29 1.73 -17.53 3.62
CA ILE A 29 1.95 -16.74 4.83
C ILE A 29 1.46 -17.56 6.03
N PRO A 30 2.34 -17.89 7.00
CA PRO A 30 1.93 -18.58 8.22
C PRO A 30 0.88 -17.75 8.99
N ARG A 31 -0.15 -18.39 9.52
CA ARG A 31 -1.08 -17.72 10.43
C ARG A 31 -0.41 -17.53 11.79
N PRO A 32 -0.31 -16.29 12.31
CA PRO A 32 0.25 -16.07 13.64
C PRO A 32 -0.65 -16.66 14.72
N ARG A 33 -0.05 -17.18 15.79
CA ARG A 33 -0.76 -17.70 16.96
C ARG A 33 -1.48 -16.58 17.70
N ALA A 34 -2.72 -16.81 18.12
CA ALA A 34 -3.53 -15.83 18.84
C ALA A 34 -2.85 -15.39 20.15
N GLY A 35 -2.79 -14.09 20.42
CA GLY A 35 -2.37 -13.52 21.69
C GLY A 35 -0.93 -12.99 21.78
N TYR A 36 -0.17 -12.98 20.68
CA TYR A 36 1.19 -12.44 20.67
C TYR A 36 1.30 -11.16 19.81
N PHE A 37 2.06 -10.18 20.30
CA PHE A 37 2.59 -9.09 19.49
C PHE A 37 3.75 -9.65 18.67
N TYR A 38 3.53 -9.89 17.39
CA TYR A 38 4.59 -10.23 16.45
C TYR A 38 4.94 -9.01 15.62
N GLY A 39 6.20 -8.60 15.66
CA GLY A 39 6.70 -7.51 14.81
C GLY A 39 5.89 -6.20 14.87
N GLY A 40 5.15 -5.96 15.95
CA GLY A 40 4.32 -4.77 16.11
C GLY A 40 2.87 -4.88 15.64
N PHE A 41 2.36 -6.05 15.23
CA PHE A 41 0.97 -6.21 14.77
C PHE A 41 0.02 -6.62 15.90
N ILE A 42 -1.20 -6.07 15.87
CA ILE A 42 -2.31 -6.48 16.73
C ILE A 42 -3.06 -7.64 16.06
N ILE A 43 -3.22 -8.75 16.76
CA ILE A 43 -4.02 -9.87 16.28
C ILE A 43 -5.49 -9.63 16.62
N ALA A 44 -6.34 -9.58 15.59
CA ALA A 44 -7.78 -9.48 15.76
C ALA A 44 -8.36 -10.78 16.38
N SER A 45 -9.53 -10.68 17.02
CA SER A 45 -10.23 -11.78 17.66
C SER A 45 -10.57 -12.96 16.72
N VAL A 46 -10.46 -12.80 15.43
CA VAL A 46 -10.66 -13.81 14.38
C VAL A 46 -9.35 -14.48 13.91
N GLY A 47 -8.22 -14.26 14.58
CA GLY A 47 -6.96 -14.95 14.30
C GLY A 47 -6.16 -14.39 13.12
N ARG A 48 -6.58 -13.27 12.49
CA ARG A 48 -5.79 -12.55 11.50
C ARG A 48 -5.16 -11.29 12.11
N PRO A 49 -3.88 -10.99 11.85
CA PRO A 49 -3.26 -9.76 12.33
C PRO A 49 -3.91 -8.54 11.68
N VAL A 50 -3.98 -7.45 12.44
CA VAL A 50 -4.46 -6.15 11.95
C VAL A 50 -3.27 -5.37 11.40
N ILE A 51 -3.42 -4.79 10.21
CA ILE A 51 -2.50 -3.82 9.64
C ILE A 51 -3.24 -2.49 9.48
N LEU A 52 -2.69 -1.44 10.07
CA LEU A 52 -3.19 -0.07 9.89
C LEU A 52 -2.44 0.61 8.74
N PHE A 53 -3.17 0.97 7.69
CA PHE A 53 -2.66 1.81 6.61
C PHE A 53 -3.06 3.28 6.83
N ALA A 54 -2.07 4.15 6.84
CA ALA A 54 -2.23 5.59 7.06
C ALA A 54 -2.72 6.29 5.77
N THR A 55 -3.91 5.92 5.33
CA THR A 55 -4.56 6.48 4.14
C THR A 55 -6.04 6.71 4.38
N THR A 56 -6.59 7.72 3.71
CA THR A 56 -8.03 8.00 3.61
C THR A 56 -8.56 7.73 2.18
N ASN A 57 -7.69 7.33 1.25
CA ASN A 57 -8.07 7.08 -0.14
C ASN A 57 -8.72 5.70 -0.27
N PRO A 58 -10.03 5.62 -0.59
CA PRO A 58 -10.76 4.34 -0.66
C PRO A 58 -10.25 3.42 -1.79
N HIS A 59 -9.76 3.98 -2.89
CA HIS A 59 -9.19 3.18 -3.99
C HIS A 59 -7.92 2.45 -3.54
N LYS A 60 -7.03 3.14 -2.80
CA LYS A 60 -5.84 2.51 -2.22
C LYS A 60 -6.21 1.42 -1.22
N VAL A 61 -7.17 1.70 -0.32
CA VAL A 61 -7.66 0.72 0.66
C VAL A 61 -8.18 -0.52 -0.06
N GLY A 62 -9.03 -0.36 -1.09
CA GLY A 62 -9.58 -1.48 -1.85
C GLY A 62 -8.51 -2.34 -2.53
N GLU A 63 -7.48 -1.74 -3.13
CA GLU A 63 -6.35 -2.50 -3.71
C GLU A 63 -5.53 -3.24 -2.63
N ILE A 64 -5.25 -2.59 -1.49
CA ILE A 64 -4.53 -3.21 -0.37
C ILE A 64 -5.33 -4.37 0.21
N GLU A 65 -6.63 -4.21 0.41
CA GLU A 65 -7.53 -5.27 0.89
C GLU A 65 -7.61 -6.45 -0.09
N ALA A 66 -7.66 -6.18 -1.39
CA ALA A 66 -7.65 -7.23 -2.40
C ALA A 66 -6.35 -8.07 -2.38
N ILE A 67 -5.23 -7.43 -2.05
CA ILE A 67 -3.92 -8.09 -1.98
C ILE A 67 -3.71 -8.79 -0.63
N LEU A 68 -3.98 -8.13 0.48
CA LEU A 68 -3.66 -8.58 1.84
C LEU A 68 -4.83 -9.23 2.59
N GLY A 69 -6.08 -8.94 2.18
CA GLY A 69 -7.29 -9.31 2.91
C GLY A 69 -7.43 -10.80 3.27
N PRO A 70 -6.93 -11.76 2.46
CA PRO A 70 -6.93 -13.17 2.86
C PRO A 70 -6.12 -13.46 4.13
N CYS A 71 -5.06 -12.68 4.40
CA CYS A 71 -4.10 -12.92 5.47
C CYS A 71 -4.21 -11.95 6.64
N PHE A 72 -4.68 -10.73 6.37
CA PHE A 72 -4.72 -9.63 7.33
C PHE A 72 -6.09 -8.97 7.39
N VAL A 73 -6.37 -8.34 8.52
CA VAL A 73 -7.47 -7.36 8.64
C VAL A 73 -6.86 -5.99 8.35
N VAL A 74 -7.15 -5.46 7.18
CA VAL A 74 -6.70 -4.12 6.79
C VAL A 74 -7.57 -3.08 7.47
N LYS A 75 -6.95 -2.08 8.10
CA LYS A 75 -7.58 -0.89 8.67
C LYS A 75 -7.00 0.35 8.03
N SER A 76 -7.81 1.38 7.90
CA SER A 76 -7.42 2.69 7.37
C SER A 76 -7.59 3.77 8.42
N LEU A 77 -7.14 5.00 8.14
CA LEU A 77 -7.39 6.15 9.03
C LEU A 77 -8.90 6.39 9.25
N LEU A 78 -9.73 6.11 8.24
CA LEU A 78 -11.18 6.28 8.35
C LEU A 78 -11.82 5.38 9.41
N ASP A 79 -11.28 4.17 9.63
CA ASP A 79 -11.74 3.25 10.68
C ASP A 79 -11.54 3.83 12.10
N TYR A 80 -10.65 4.81 12.24
CA TYR A 80 -10.36 5.49 13.50
C TYR A 80 -10.88 6.93 13.53
N GLY A 81 -11.68 7.35 12.53
CA GLY A 81 -12.22 8.71 12.44
C GLY A 81 -11.14 9.77 12.21
N LEU A 82 -10.00 9.38 11.65
CA LEU A 82 -8.86 10.26 11.41
C LEU A 82 -8.83 10.75 9.96
N THR A 83 -8.37 11.99 9.78
CA THR A 83 -7.95 12.55 8.49
C THR A 83 -6.47 12.29 8.28
N GLY A 84 -5.98 12.43 7.04
CA GLY A 84 -4.54 12.34 6.76
C GLY A 84 -3.79 13.57 7.26
N PRO A 85 -2.46 13.45 7.50
CA PRO A 85 -1.59 14.60 7.75
C PRO A 85 -1.38 15.42 6.48
N GLU A 86 -0.83 16.62 6.63
CA GLU A 86 -0.27 17.38 5.51
C GLU A 86 0.97 16.66 4.97
N GLU A 87 1.09 16.58 3.63
CA GLU A 87 2.20 15.94 2.94
C GLU A 87 3.16 17.01 2.39
N ASP A 88 4.09 17.42 3.24
CA ASP A 88 5.08 18.47 2.97
C ASP A 88 6.50 17.92 2.74
N GLY A 89 6.64 16.60 2.67
CA GLY A 89 7.90 15.92 2.38
C GLY A 89 8.40 16.18 0.97
N SER A 90 9.72 16.09 0.79
CA SER A 90 10.44 16.30 -0.47
C SER A 90 10.64 15.01 -1.27
N SER A 91 10.25 13.86 -0.72
CA SER A 91 10.35 12.52 -1.33
C SER A 91 9.14 11.65 -1.00
N LEU A 92 8.97 10.54 -1.75
CA LEU A 92 7.94 9.55 -1.42
C LEU A 92 8.21 8.92 -0.05
N GLU A 93 9.47 8.70 0.30
CA GLU A 93 9.90 8.18 1.59
C GLU A 93 9.46 9.08 2.73
N GLU A 94 9.74 10.38 2.64
CA GLU A 94 9.35 11.35 3.67
C GLU A 94 7.84 11.44 3.83
N ASN A 95 7.09 11.54 2.74
CA ASN A 95 5.63 11.57 2.79
C ASN A 95 5.03 10.27 3.36
N ALA A 96 5.57 9.10 2.99
CA ALA A 96 5.14 7.83 3.54
C ALA A 96 5.44 7.74 5.05
N GLU A 97 6.62 8.21 5.48
CA GLU A 97 7.01 8.24 6.89
C GLU A 97 6.15 9.19 7.72
N ILE A 98 5.88 10.41 7.22
CA ILE A 98 4.98 11.38 7.86
C ILE A 98 3.61 10.72 8.13
N LYS A 99 3.05 10.03 7.14
CA LYS A 99 1.76 9.32 7.29
C LYS A 99 1.83 8.21 8.32
N ALA A 100 2.88 7.38 8.29
CA ALA A 100 3.02 6.26 9.23
C ALA A 100 3.15 6.74 10.67
N LYS A 101 4.00 7.73 10.92
CA LYS A 101 4.19 8.36 12.24
C LYS A 101 2.91 9.01 12.75
N TYR A 102 2.23 9.77 11.90
CA TYR A 102 0.94 10.38 12.24
C TYR A 102 -0.09 9.35 12.73
N ALA A 103 -0.23 8.24 11.98
CA ALA A 103 -1.16 7.18 12.36
C ALA A 103 -0.77 6.53 13.70
N TYR A 104 0.52 6.23 13.89
CA TYR A 104 1.04 5.68 15.13
C TYR A 104 0.80 6.61 16.32
N GLU A 105 1.12 7.89 16.21
CA GLU A 105 0.95 8.88 17.28
C GLU A 105 -0.50 9.04 17.73
N ARG A 106 -1.46 8.85 16.80
CA ARG A 106 -2.89 9.00 17.08
C ARG A 106 -3.54 7.73 17.60
N THR A 107 -3.00 6.56 17.26
CA THR A 107 -3.64 5.28 17.58
C THR A 107 -2.83 4.40 18.54
N GLY A 108 -1.52 4.65 18.67
CA GLY A 108 -0.60 3.74 19.37
C GLY A 108 -0.37 2.41 18.63
N ILE A 109 -0.90 2.26 17.42
CA ILE A 109 -0.83 1.03 16.62
C ILE A 109 0.26 1.19 15.57
N PRO A 110 1.20 0.21 15.41
CA PRO A 110 2.13 0.21 14.31
C PRO A 110 1.41 0.37 12.97
N ALA A 111 1.90 1.28 12.14
CA ALA A 111 1.18 1.71 10.96
C ALA A 111 2.07 1.72 9.71
N VAL A 112 1.44 1.55 8.56
CA VAL A 112 2.06 1.65 7.24
C VAL A 112 1.57 2.92 6.57
N GLY A 113 2.46 3.87 6.33
CA GLY A 113 2.23 4.99 5.44
C GLY A 113 2.54 4.59 4.01
N GLU A 114 1.75 5.09 3.06
CA GLU A 114 1.99 4.86 1.63
C GLU A 114 2.05 6.17 0.88
N ASP A 115 3.10 6.37 0.10
CA ASP A 115 3.13 7.41 -0.91
C ASP A 115 3.44 6.85 -2.30
N THR A 116 2.79 7.44 -3.33
CA THR A 116 2.85 6.97 -4.71
C THR A 116 2.90 8.14 -5.66
N GLY A 117 3.79 8.07 -6.63
CA GLY A 117 3.88 9.04 -7.70
C GLY A 117 4.08 8.39 -9.07
N LEU A 118 3.67 9.14 -10.11
CA LEU A 118 4.02 8.89 -11.50
C LEU A 118 5.22 9.75 -11.86
N PHE A 119 6.24 9.13 -12.41
CA PHE A 119 7.50 9.76 -12.79
C PHE A 119 7.70 9.63 -14.30
N VAL A 120 7.72 10.75 -15.03
CA VAL A 120 7.80 10.77 -16.49
C VAL A 120 9.14 11.33 -16.94
N ARG A 121 9.92 10.53 -17.65
CA ARG A 121 11.31 10.85 -18.00
C ARG A 121 11.44 12.13 -18.82
N ALA A 122 10.64 12.31 -19.85
CA ALA A 122 10.66 13.49 -20.71
C ALA A 122 10.34 14.79 -19.95
N LEU A 123 9.69 14.71 -18.78
CA LEU A 123 9.34 15.85 -17.93
C LEU A 123 10.28 15.99 -16.72
N ASN A 124 11.53 15.53 -16.82
CA ASN A 124 12.48 15.49 -15.69
C ASN A 124 11.90 14.84 -14.45
N TRP A 125 11.19 13.72 -14.65
CA TRP A 125 10.53 12.93 -13.62
C TRP A 125 9.32 13.61 -12.93
N ALA A 126 8.83 14.75 -13.47
CA ALA A 126 7.54 15.27 -13.05
C ALA A 126 6.40 14.36 -13.56
N PRO A 127 5.23 14.33 -12.87
CA PRO A 127 4.83 15.05 -11.67
C PRO A 127 5.45 14.55 -10.36
N GLY A 128 6.00 13.33 -10.29
CA GLY A 128 6.68 12.80 -9.12
C GLY A 128 5.79 12.78 -7.86
N ILE A 129 6.28 13.34 -6.77
CA ILE A 129 5.54 13.43 -5.49
C ILE A 129 4.28 14.33 -5.58
N TYR A 130 4.16 15.13 -6.62
CA TYR A 130 3.01 16.01 -6.84
C TYR A 130 1.91 15.37 -7.70
N SER A 131 1.98 14.05 -7.96
CA SER A 131 1.08 13.35 -8.88
C SER A 131 -0.40 13.58 -8.58
N ALA A 132 -0.81 13.53 -7.32
CA ALA A 132 -2.21 13.71 -6.93
C ALA A 132 -2.72 15.15 -7.10
N ARG A 133 -1.82 16.14 -7.10
CA ARG A 133 -2.16 17.58 -7.15
C ARG A 133 -1.48 18.31 -8.32
N PHE A 134 -1.11 17.58 -9.37
CA PHE A 134 -0.29 18.07 -10.47
C PHE A 134 -0.92 19.23 -11.25
N SER A 135 -2.23 19.20 -11.48
CA SER A 135 -2.97 20.27 -12.15
C SER A 135 -3.54 21.31 -11.16
N GLY A 136 -3.68 20.91 -9.89
CA GLY A 136 -4.49 21.63 -8.89
C GLY A 136 -5.98 21.24 -8.94
N GLY A 137 -6.38 20.38 -9.88
CA GLY A 137 -7.71 19.78 -10.02
C GLY A 137 -7.74 18.32 -9.60
N GLY A 138 -8.64 17.54 -10.21
CA GLY A 138 -8.79 16.11 -9.98
C GLY A 138 -7.97 15.24 -10.93
N ASP A 139 -8.24 13.93 -10.89
CA ASP A 139 -7.53 12.92 -11.68
C ASP A 139 -7.60 13.21 -13.19
N ARG A 140 -8.76 13.63 -13.67
CA ARG A 140 -8.97 13.96 -15.09
C ARG A 140 -8.09 15.14 -15.52
N GLU A 141 -8.12 16.24 -14.79
CA GLU A 141 -7.33 17.43 -15.07
C GLU A 141 -5.83 17.16 -14.96
N ASN A 142 -5.43 16.26 -14.05
CA ASN A 142 -4.04 15.81 -13.96
C ASN A 142 -3.61 15.06 -15.22
N ARG A 143 -4.46 14.16 -15.76
CA ARG A 143 -4.18 13.45 -17.01
C ARG A 143 -4.16 14.36 -18.22
N GLU A 144 -5.14 15.25 -18.35
CA GLU A 144 -5.22 16.24 -19.45
C GLU A 144 -3.96 17.10 -19.47
N LYS A 145 -3.52 17.61 -18.32
CA LYS A 145 -2.28 18.39 -18.21
C LYS A 145 -1.06 17.57 -18.63
N LEU A 146 -0.97 16.32 -18.17
CA LEU A 146 0.17 15.46 -18.50
C LEU A 146 0.22 15.17 -20.01
N LEU A 147 -0.91 14.82 -20.62
CA LEU A 147 -0.99 14.57 -22.06
C LEU A 147 -0.64 15.82 -22.88
N TYR A 148 -1.09 16.99 -22.46
CA TYR A 148 -0.74 18.27 -23.08
C TYR A 148 0.77 18.55 -23.03
N LEU A 149 1.40 18.35 -21.87
CA LEU A 149 2.84 18.54 -21.71
C LEU A 149 3.70 17.56 -22.51
N LEU A 150 3.13 16.40 -22.86
CA LEU A 150 3.79 15.38 -23.69
C LEU A 150 3.40 15.46 -25.17
N GLU A 151 2.70 16.51 -25.59
CA GLU A 151 2.36 16.70 -27.01
C GLU A 151 3.64 16.89 -27.83
N GLY A 152 3.79 16.06 -28.88
CA GLY A 152 4.99 16.05 -29.74
C GLY A 152 6.20 15.30 -29.15
N GLU A 153 6.18 14.92 -27.87
CA GLU A 153 7.26 14.15 -27.24
C GLU A 153 7.26 12.70 -27.73
N ARG A 154 8.46 12.21 -28.11
CA ARG A 154 8.69 10.82 -28.52
C ARG A 154 9.00 9.92 -27.32
N ASP A 155 9.73 10.45 -26.36
CA ASP A 155 10.03 9.75 -25.12
C ASP A 155 8.84 9.81 -24.17
N ARG A 156 8.13 8.71 -24.08
CA ARG A 156 6.94 8.59 -23.22
C ARG A 156 7.16 7.66 -22.03
N TYR A 157 8.42 7.28 -21.80
CA TYR A 157 8.77 6.42 -20.67
C TYR A 157 8.36 7.03 -19.35
N ALA A 158 7.74 6.22 -18.52
CA ALA A 158 7.28 6.61 -17.19
C ALA A 158 7.34 5.43 -16.22
N GLU A 159 7.35 5.75 -14.94
CA GLU A 159 7.30 4.77 -13.86
C GLU A 159 6.26 5.18 -12.82
N PHE A 160 5.40 4.26 -12.44
CA PHE A 160 4.76 4.35 -11.14
C PHE A 160 5.72 3.87 -10.07
N ARG A 161 5.89 4.67 -9.02
CA ARG A 161 6.70 4.32 -7.85
C ARG A 161 5.85 4.43 -6.60
N THR A 162 5.91 3.39 -5.75
CA THR A 162 5.28 3.38 -4.42
C THR A 162 6.36 3.14 -3.37
N VAL A 163 6.26 3.88 -2.28
CA VAL A 163 6.99 3.63 -1.05
C VAL A 163 6.00 3.34 0.06
N LEU A 164 6.24 2.25 0.78
CA LEU A 164 5.61 1.96 2.06
C LEU A 164 6.61 2.27 3.17
N ALA A 165 6.17 2.97 4.20
CA ALA A 165 6.92 3.22 5.43
C ALA A 165 6.19 2.54 6.58
N PHE A 166 6.77 1.49 7.15
CA PHE A 166 6.26 0.86 8.37
C PHE A 166 6.90 1.50 9.58
N HIS A 167 6.09 2.01 10.50
CA HIS A 167 6.55 2.62 11.75
C HIS A 167 5.94 1.91 12.96
N ASP A 168 6.80 1.44 13.88
CA ASP A 168 6.41 0.68 15.09
C ASP A 168 6.58 1.47 16.41
N GLY A 169 6.82 2.78 16.30
CA GLY A 169 7.08 3.68 17.43
C GLY A 169 8.54 3.77 17.83
N LYS A 170 9.42 2.95 17.25
CA LYS A 170 10.87 2.97 17.51
C LYS A 170 11.69 3.18 16.24
N ARG A 171 11.29 2.54 15.15
CA ARG A 171 11.99 2.57 13.86
C ARG A 171 11.01 2.76 12.72
N THR A 172 11.51 3.28 11.60
CA THR A 172 10.79 3.30 10.32
C THR A 172 11.54 2.43 9.33
N LEU A 173 10.83 1.55 8.63
CA LEU A 173 11.36 0.71 7.57
C LEU A 173 10.66 1.03 6.27
N PHE A 174 11.40 0.99 5.15
CA PHE A 174 10.87 1.37 3.85
C PHE A 174 10.88 0.19 2.88
N PHE A 175 9.78 0.04 2.13
CA PHE A 175 9.60 -0.98 1.11
C PHE A 175 9.15 -0.29 -0.19
N ARG A 176 9.69 -0.73 -1.33
CA ARG A 176 9.53 -0.02 -2.60
C ARG A 176 8.95 -0.92 -3.67
N GLY A 177 8.15 -0.32 -4.55
CA GLY A 177 7.67 -1.00 -5.73
C GLY A 177 7.65 -0.04 -6.92
N ILE A 178 8.22 -0.48 -8.02
CA ILE A 178 8.31 0.31 -9.27
C ILE A 178 7.65 -0.50 -10.38
N LEU A 179 6.78 0.14 -11.13
CA LEU A 179 6.18 -0.39 -12.35
C LEU A 179 6.60 0.51 -13.52
N PRO A 180 7.55 0.07 -14.36
CA PRO A 180 7.91 0.80 -15.57
C PRO A 180 6.82 0.66 -16.64
N GLY A 181 6.76 1.63 -17.54
CA GLY A 181 5.80 1.67 -18.65
C GLY A 181 5.92 2.91 -19.49
N GLU A 182 4.86 3.22 -20.22
CA GLU A 182 4.78 4.36 -21.12
C GLU A 182 3.45 5.09 -20.98
N ILE A 183 3.46 6.41 -21.21
CA ILE A 183 2.25 7.23 -21.28
C ILE A 183 1.68 7.17 -22.69
N THR A 184 0.40 6.89 -22.84
CA THR A 184 -0.32 6.89 -24.10
C THR A 184 -0.52 8.32 -24.63
N THR A 185 -0.98 8.45 -25.88
CA THR A 185 -1.35 9.75 -26.47
C THR A 185 -2.79 10.16 -26.16
N SER A 186 -3.62 9.25 -25.66
CA SER A 186 -5.02 9.48 -25.28
C SER A 186 -5.43 8.50 -24.19
N GLU A 187 -6.50 8.83 -23.47
CA GLU A 187 -7.09 7.95 -22.47
C GLU A 187 -7.69 6.68 -23.11
N ARG A 188 -7.55 5.53 -22.43
CA ARG A 188 -8.15 4.25 -22.81
C ARG A 188 -8.56 3.47 -21.56
N GLY A 189 -9.77 2.89 -21.59
CA GLY A 189 -10.36 2.14 -20.47
C GLY A 189 -11.01 3.06 -19.44
N ASP A 190 -11.92 2.47 -18.67
CA ASP A 190 -12.74 3.16 -17.66
C ASP A 190 -12.45 2.68 -16.23
N GLY A 191 -11.54 1.73 -16.08
CA GLY A 191 -11.17 1.16 -14.77
C GLY A 191 -10.11 1.97 -14.05
N GLY A 192 -9.83 1.55 -12.80
CA GLY A 192 -8.76 2.13 -11.99
C GLY A 192 -9.01 3.56 -11.51
N PHE A 193 -7.95 4.30 -11.28
CA PHE A 193 -7.97 5.70 -10.82
C PHE A 193 -6.66 6.43 -11.20
N GLY A 194 -6.60 7.73 -10.93
CA GLY A 194 -5.40 8.53 -11.20
C GLY A 194 -5.01 8.52 -12.69
N TYR A 195 -3.80 8.06 -12.97
CA TYR A 195 -3.21 8.01 -14.31
C TYR A 195 -3.39 6.66 -15.02
N ASP A 196 -4.14 5.72 -14.46
CA ASP A 196 -4.36 4.38 -15.04
C ASP A 196 -4.83 4.42 -16.50
N PRO A 197 -5.75 5.35 -16.93
CA PRO A 197 -6.23 5.42 -18.32
C PRO A 197 -5.17 5.80 -19.35
N ILE A 198 -4.04 6.33 -18.92
CA ILE A 198 -2.97 6.78 -19.82
C ILE A 198 -1.63 6.05 -19.63
N PHE A 199 -1.58 5.05 -18.75
CA PHE A 199 -0.35 4.30 -18.45
C PHE A 199 -0.42 2.86 -18.95
N VAL A 200 0.48 2.50 -19.87
CA VAL A 200 0.67 1.14 -20.37
C VAL A 200 1.90 0.54 -19.68
N PRO A 201 1.75 -0.51 -18.85
CA PRO A 201 2.89 -1.18 -18.23
C PRO A 201 3.83 -1.81 -19.27
N GLU A 202 5.13 -1.85 -18.96
CA GLU A 202 6.11 -2.54 -19.79
C GLU A 202 5.73 -4.01 -20.04
N GLY A 203 5.82 -4.45 -21.28
CA GLY A 203 5.42 -5.81 -21.72
C GLY A 203 3.92 -5.97 -22.00
N TYR A 204 3.11 -4.93 -21.85
CA TYR A 204 1.68 -4.95 -22.11
C TYR A 204 1.32 -4.01 -23.27
N ARG A 205 0.08 -4.14 -23.77
CA ARG A 205 -0.49 -3.26 -24.81
C ARG A 205 -1.72 -2.51 -24.33
N ARG A 206 -2.27 -2.94 -23.19
CA ARG A 206 -3.43 -2.33 -22.53
C ARG A 206 -2.97 -1.37 -21.46
N THR A 207 -3.72 -0.30 -21.25
CA THR A 207 -3.54 0.57 -20.08
C THR A 207 -3.95 -0.16 -18.81
N LEU A 208 -3.55 0.36 -17.65
CA LEU A 208 -4.01 -0.17 -16.35
C LEU A 208 -5.54 -0.07 -16.21
N ALA A 209 -6.17 0.94 -16.84
CA ALA A 209 -7.63 1.10 -16.83
C ALA A 209 -8.37 0.12 -17.75
N GLU A 210 -7.69 -0.52 -18.71
CA GLU A 210 -8.22 -1.59 -19.57
C GLU A 210 -8.05 -2.99 -18.98
N MET A 211 -7.40 -3.11 -17.80
CA MET A 211 -7.18 -4.36 -17.07
C MET A 211 -8.27 -4.59 -16.03
N SER A 212 -8.54 -5.86 -15.71
CA SER A 212 -9.34 -6.14 -14.52
C SER A 212 -8.60 -5.74 -13.25
N PRO A 213 -9.29 -5.50 -12.12
CA PRO A 213 -8.64 -5.21 -10.85
C PRO A 213 -7.61 -6.29 -10.45
N GLU A 214 -7.90 -7.57 -10.72
CA GLU A 214 -7.02 -8.69 -10.42
C GLU A 214 -5.76 -8.67 -11.30
N GLU A 215 -5.91 -8.41 -12.60
CA GLU A 215 -4.79 -8.28 -13.54
C GLU A 215 -3.88 -7.12 -13.13
N LYS A 216 -4.46 -5.94 -12.85
CA LYS A 216 -3.73 -4.76 -12.38
C LYS A 216 -3.00 -5.04 -11.07
N ASN A 217 -3.70 -5.61 -10.07
CA ASN A 217 -3.12 -5.89 -8.76
C ASN A 217 -1.95 -6.88 -8.86
N ALA A 218 -1.99 -7.84 -9.78
CA ALA A 218 -0.91 -8.83 -9.93
C ALA A 218 0.43 -8.23 -10.39
N ILE A 219 0.43 -7.06 -11.04
CA ILE A 219 1.64 -6.45 -11.62
C ILE A 219 2.01 -5.09 -11.02
N SER A 220 1.10 -4.46 -10.25
CA SER A 220 1.19 -3.06 -9.85
C SER A 220 2.43 -2.74 -8.99
N HIS A 221 2.83 -1.47 -9.03
CA HIS A 221 3.85 -0.91 -8.13
C HIS A 221 3.51 -1.16 -6.66
N ARG A 222 2.21 -1.04 -6.28
CA ARG A 222 1.73 -1.30 -4.91
C ARG A 222 1.90 -2.75 -4.51
N MET A 223 1.55 -3.71 -5.39
CA MET A 223 1.78 -5.12 -5.15
C MET A 223 3.27 -5.40 -4.89
N ARG A 224 4.16 -4.84 -5.69
CA ARG A 224 5.61 -5.04 -5.54
C ARG A 224 6.11 -4.54 -4.19
N ALA A 225 5.69 -3.34 -3.76
CA ALA A 225 6.03 -2.80 -2.45
C ALA A 225 5.45 -3.65 -1.29
N LEU A 226 4.18 -4.08 -1.42
CA LEU A 226 3.53 -4.96 -0.44
C LEU A 226 4.22 -6.32 -0.34
N MET A 227 4.70 -6.89 -1.45
CA MET A 227 5.45 -8.15 -1.45
C MET A 227 6.81 -8.02 -0.74
N GLU A 228 7.51 -6.90 -0.86
CA GLU A 228 8.72 -6.65 -0.06
C GLU A 228 8.39 -6.56 1.42
N PHE A 229 7.34 -5.82 1.78
CA PHE A 229 6.86 -5.71 3.15
C PHE A 229 6.46 -7.07 3.74
N LEU A 230 5.72 -7.90 2.98
CA LEU A 230 5.32 -9.24 3.42
C LEU A 230 6.52 -10.18 3.63
N ARG A 231 7.53 -10.14 2.76
CA ARG A 231 8.76 -10.93 2.94
C ARG A 231 9.48 -10.56 4.23
N TRP A 232 9.53 -9.27 4.53
CA TRP A 232 10.10 -8.81 5.81
C TRP A 232 9.27 -9.29 7.00
N ILE A 233 7.94 -9.17 6.98
CA ILE A 233 7.08 -9.67 8.07
C ILE A 233 7.32 -11.16 8.32
N VAL A 234 7.36 -11.98 7.26
CA VAL A 234 7.57 -13.43 7.39
C VAL A 234 8.96 -13.71 7.98
N GLY A 235 10.01 -13.02 7.52
CA GLY A 235 11.36 -13.19 8.06
C GLY A 235 11.53 -12.74 9.52
N GLU A 236 10.75 -11.77 10.00
CA GLU A 236 10.72 -11.37 11.42
C GLU A 236 9.89 -12.34 12.31
N MET A 237 9.12 -13.24 11.68
CA MET A 237 8.29 -14.24 12.37
C MET A 237 8.98 -15.61 12.52
N GLU A 238 10.07 -15.86 11.78
CA GLU A 238 10.93 -17.05 11.90
C GLU A 238 11.99 -16.88 13.00
#